data_45a2a0dc233eabbd1ab53bce9b2a9613
#
_entry.id   45a2a0dc233eabbd1ab53bce9b2a9613
#
_cell.length_a   1.000
_cell.length_b   1.000
_cell.length_c   1.000
_cell.angle_alpha   90.00
_cell.angle_beta   90.00
_cell.angle_gamma   90.00
#
_symmetry.space_group_name_H-M   'P 1'
#
loop_
_entity.id
_entity.type
_entity.pdbx_description
1 polymer ?
#
loop_
_entity_poly.entity_id
_entity_poly.type
_entity_poly.pdbx_seq_one_letter_code
_entity_poly.pdbx_strand_id
1 'polypeptide(L)'
;PAALDDLDRVVAWVTSQGSGPVAIHGDSAGANLALVAALRHRQAFAAAVLIYPFIDARMRTPSYADEQVGFDAAEARWYWEHYAGGPERLAALLDDPNFSPVAADFAGLPPVLVATAEHDILRDEGEQLAQDLAAAGVSVVATRYLGMIHGFWRFVDQFDAAEVLLGQVTGFLRE
;
A
#
# COMPACT_ATOMS: atom_id res chain seq x y z
N PRO A 1 -5.67 -5.54 14.37
CA PRO A 1 -4.78 -4.52 14.96
C PRO A 1 -5.53 -3.23 15.22
N ALA A 2 -5.17 -2.48 16.29
CA ALA A 2 -5.85 -1.25 16.68
C ALA A 2 -5.96 -0.21 15.54
N ALA A 3 -4.93 -0.12 14.69
CA ALA A 3 -4.94 0.79 13.54
C ALA A 3 -6.09 0.54 12.57
N LEU A 4 -6.48 -0.71 12.35
CA LEU A 4 -7.62 -1.06 11.49
C LEU A 4 -8.96 -0.68 12.16
N ASP A 5 -9.07 -0.88 13.49
CA ASP A 5 -10.27 -0.48 14.22
C ASP A 5 -10.45 1.05 14.22
N ASP A 6 -9.34 1.81 14.26
CA ASP A 6 -9.37 3.26 14.13
C ASP A 6 -9.73 3.70 12.71
N LEU A 7 -9.20 3.02 11.68
CA LEU A 7 -9.60 3.27 10.29
C LEU A 7 -11.08 3.00 10.06
N ASP A 8 -11.63 1.91 10.58
CA ASP A 8 -13.06 1.63 10.46
C ASP A 8 -13.92 2.76 11.03
N ARG A 9 -13.51 3.33 12.18
CA ARG A 9 -14.20 4.49 12.77
C ARG A 9 -14.08 5.73 11.89
N VAL A 10 -12.89 5.99 11.33
CA VAL A 10 -12.67 7.11 10.42
C VAL A 10 -13.49 6.96 9.15
N VAL A 11 -13.50 5.76 8.54
CA VAL A 11 -14.32 5.47 7.34
C VAL A 11 -15.79 5.70 7.62
N ALA A 12 -16.31 5.16 8.74
CA ALA A 12 -17.69 5.36 9.15
C ALA A 12 -18.04 6.85 9.37
N TRP A 13 -17.11 7.60 9.96
CA TRP A 13 -17.30 9.04 10.16
C TRP A 13 -17.31 9.81 8.83
N VAL A 14 -16.31 9.59 7.96
CA VAL A 14 -16.21 10.28 6.66
C VAL A 14 -17.44 9.99 5.80
N THR A 15 -17.88 8.73 5.71
CA THR A 15 -19.05 8.36 4.93
C THR A 15 -20.35 8.98 5.50
N SER A 16 -20.44 9.18 6.81
CA SER A 16 -21.59 9.84 7.43
C SER A 16 -21.70 11.34 7.12
N GLN A 17 -20.60 11.99 6.70
CA GLN A 17 -20.61 13.42 6.36
C GLN A 17 -21.25 13.71 4.99
N GLY A 18 -21.41 12.72 4.12
CA GLY A 18 -22.06 12.89 2.80
C GLY A 18 -21.31 13.81 1.84
N SER A 19 -20.00 13.94 1.99
CA SER A 19 -19.17 14.98 1.31
C SER A 19 -18.83 14.67 -0.16
N GLY A 20 -19.50 13.71 -0.80
CA GLY A 20 -19.18 13.26 -2.17
C GLY A 20 -18.19 12.10 -2.22
N PRO A 21 -17.55 11.83 -3.38
CA PRO A 21 -16.63 10.70 -3.52
C PRO A 21 -15.40 10.85 -2.61
N VAL A 22 -15.03 9.77 -1.94
CA VAL A 22 -13.89 9.69 -1.03
C VAL A 22 -12.84 8.78 -1.66
N ALA A 23 -11.57 9.22 -1.67
CA ALA A 23 -10.44 8.37 -2.02
C ALA A 23 -9.67 7.98 -0.76
N ILE A 24 -9.03 6.81 -0.81
CA ILE A 24 -8.09 6.38 0.23
C ILE A 24 -6.66 6.40 -0.31
N HIS A 25 -5.73 6.90 0.49
CA HIS A 25 -4.33 6.99 0.13
C HIS A 25 -3.45 6.51 1.28
N GLY A 26 -2.35 5.84 0.94
CA GLY A 26 -1.32 5.47 1.89
C GLY A 26 0.03 5.21 1.23
N ASP A 27 1.10 5.41 2.00
CA ASP A 27 2.46 5.08 1.62
C ASP A 27 3.08 4.06 2.59
N SER A 28 3.85 3.11 2.08
CA SER A 28 4.54 2.08 2.87
C SER A 28 3.55 1.27 3.74
N ALA A 29 3.74 1.25 5.05
CA ALA A 29 2.79 0.67 6.01
C ALA A 29 1.40 1.30 5.91
N GLY A 30 1.31 2.60 5.58
CA GLY A 30 0.04 3.27 5.33
C GLY A 30 -0.68 2.73 4.10
N ALA A 31 0.05 2.27 3.07
CA ALA A 31 -0.54 1.62 1.90
C ALA A 31 -1.11 0.23 2.23
N ASN A 32 -0.48 -0.52 3.16
CA ASN A 32 -1.08 -1.73 3.72
C ASN A 32 -2.44 -1.43 4.36
N LEU A 33 -2.46 -0.45 5.26
CA LEU A 33 -3.68 -0.05 5.96
C LEU A 33 -4.76 0.45 4.99
N ALA A 34 -4.37 1.22 3.96
CA ALA A 34 -5.29 1.73 2.94
C ALA A 34 -5.89 0.58 2.11
N LEU A 35 -5.06 -0.39 1.69
CA LEU A 35 -5.53 -1.57 0.94
C LEU A 35 -6.50 -2.40 1.78
N VAL A 36 -6.16 -2.69 3.05
CA VAL A 36 -7.04 -3.45 3.95
C VAL A 36 -8.34 -2.71 4.20
N ALA A 37 -8.30 -1.39 4.41
CA ALA A 37 -9.52 -0.60 4.57
C ALA A 37 -10.39 -0.63 3.29
N ALA A 38 -9.78 -0.55 2.10
CA ALA A 38 -10.51 -0.68 0.83
C ALA A 38 -11.13 -2.08 0.66
N LEU A 39 -10.45 -3.14 1.08
CA LEU A 39 -10.98 -4.51 1.08
C LEU A 39 -12.17 -4.68 2.03
N ARG A 40 -12.12 -4.06 3.21
CA ARG A 40 -13.20 -4.12 4.22
C ARG A 40 -14.40 -3.26 3.86
N HIS A 41 -14.18 -2.14 3.18
CA HIS A 41 -15.19 -1.11 2.90
C HIS A 41 -15.29 -0.82 1.39
N ARG A 42 -15.45 -1.85 0.56
CA ARG A 42 -15.38 -1.80 -0.92
C ARG A 42 -16.23 -0.69 -1.56
N GLN A 43 -17.34 -0.31 -0.94
CA GLN A 43 -18.26 0.71 -1.46
C GLN A 43 -17.99 2.12 -0.89
N ALA A 44 -17.03 2.27 0.01
CA ALA A 44 -16.76 3.55 0.66
C ALA A 44 -15.85 4.46 -0.17
N PHE A 45 -15.08 3.89 -1.09
CA PHE A 45 -14.04 4.62 -1.81
C PHE A 45 -14.28 4.67 -3.31
N ALA A 46 -14.07 5.84 -3.91
CA ALA A 46 -14.08 6.05 -5.36
C ALA A 46 -12.75 5.70 -6.01
N ALA A 47 -11.64 5.77 -5.26
CA ALA A 47 -10.30 5.44 -5.72
C ALA A 47 -9.37 5.07 -4.55
N ALA A 48 -8.30 4.32 -4.84
CA ALA A 48 -7.23 4.04 -3.89
C ALA A 48 -5.85 4.38 -4.48
N VAL A 49 -4.97 4.95 -3.68
CA VAL A 49 -3.58 5.27 -4.05
C VAL A 49 -2.63 4.58 -3.08
N LEU A 50 -1.79 3.70 -3.59
CA LEU A 50 -0.87 2.87 -2.83
C LEU A 50 0.56 3.16 -3.28
N ILE A 51 1.33 3.84 -2.44
CA ILE A 51 2.71 4.21 -2.75
C ILE A 51 3.65 3.27 -2.03
N TYR A 52 4.51 2.57 -2.78
CA TYR A 52 5.44 1.51 -2.34
C TYR A 52 4.84 0.64 -1.22
N PRO A 53 3.73 -0.09 -1.52
CA PRO A 53 2.92 -0.77 -0.51
C PRO A 53 3.68 -1.90 0.19
N PHE A 54 3.58 -1.96 1.52
CA PHE A 54 4.20 -2.96 2.39
C PHE A 54 3.17 -4.01 2.78
N ILE A 55 3.06 -5.13 2.03
CA ILE A 55 1.89 -6.02 2.05
C ILE A 55 2.19 -7.50 2.27
N ASP A 56 3.42 -8.01 2.03
CA ASP A 56 3.78 -9.41 2.26
C ASP A 56 4.58 -9.60 3.55
N ALA A 57 3.90 -9.97 4.64
CA ALA A 57 4.56 -10.26 5.91
C ALA A 57 5.50 -11.48 5.85
N ARG A 58 5.46 -12.29 4.78
CA ARG A 58 6.39 -13.39 4.55
C ARG A 58 7.68 -12.93 3.88
N MET A 59 7.70 -11.71 3.29
CA MET A 59 8.88 -11.11 2.66
C MET A 59 9.52 -12.04 1.60
N ARG A 60 8.70 -12.58 0.67
CA ARG A 60 9.11 -13.66 -0.26
C ARG A 60 9.62 -13.17 -1.61
N THR A 61 9.38 -11.90 -1.96
CA THR A 61 9.75 -11.40 -3.27
C THR A 61 11.27 -11.19 -3.40
N PRO A 62 11.83 -11.32 -4.63
CA PRO A 62 13.27 -11.21 -4.84
C PRO A 62 13.89 -9.90 -4.34
N SER A 63 13.17 -8.78 -4.44
CA SER A 63 13.68 -7.47 -4.02
C SER A 63 14.07 -7.39 -2.54
N TYR A 64 13.57 -8.28 -1.68
CA TYR A 64 14.03 -8.36 -0.29
C TYR A 64 15.47 -8.84 -0.12
N ALA A 65 16.03 -9.49 -1.15
CA ALA A 65 17.42 -9.93 -1.16
C ALA A 65 18.38 -8.89 -1.80
N ASP A 66 17.85 -7.83 -2.41
CA ASP A 66 18.65 -6.78 -3.01
C ASP A 66 19.32 -5.93 -1.90
N GLU A 67 20.58 -5.52 -2.12
CA GLU A 67 21.22 -4.52 -1.26
C GLU A 67 20.63 -3.14 -1.58
N GLN A 68 19.83 -2.62 -0.66
CA GLN A 68 19.16 -1.34 -0.83
C GLN A 68 19.70 -0.27 0.13
N VAL A 69 19.53 0.99 -0.25
CA VAL A 69 19.88 2.14 0.59
C VAL A 69 18.65 2.56 1.41
N GLY A 70 18.82 2.62 2.72
CA GLY A 70 17.83 3.20 3.64
C GLY A 70 16.93 2.16 4.31
N PHE A 71 16.06 1.48 3.58
CA PHE A 71 15.12 0.50 4.13
C PHE A 71 15.53 -0.93 3.75
N ASP A 72 15.79 -1.78 4.74
CA ASP A 72 16.28 -3.15 4.55
C ASP A 72 15.33 -4.22 5.09
N ALA A 73 15.64 -5.49 4.79
CA ALA A 73 14.82 -6.63 5.19
C ALA A 73 14.79 -6.86 6.72
N ALA A 74 15.84 -6.48 7.45
CA ALA A 74 15.86 -6.60 8.90
C ALA A 74 14.92 -5.58 9.55
N GLU A 75 14.94 -4.35 9.05
CA GLU A 75 14.02 -3.29 9.46
C GLU A 75 12.57 -3.64 9.08
N ALA A 76 12.33 -4.17 7.88
CA ALA A 76 11.01 -4.63 7.46
C ALA A 76 10.45 -5.71 8.41
N ARG A 77 11.27 -6.69 8.77
CA ARG A 77 10.89 -7.73 9.75
C ARG A 77 10.55 -7.13 11.10
N TRP A 78 11.35 -6.18 11.57
CA TRP A 78 11.11 -5.48 12.83
C TRP A 78 9.75 -4.78 12.83
N TYR A 79 9.37 -4.10 11.73
CA TYR A 79 8.04 -3.47 11.60
C TYR A 79 6.91 -4.49 11.65
N TRP A 80 7.04 -5.61 10.92
CA TRP A 80 6.03 -6.67 10.95
C TRP A 80 5.84 -7.27 12.34
N GLU A 81 6.93 -7.53 13.06
CA GLU A 81 6.88 -8.06 14.43
C GLU A 81 6.19 -7.09 15.38
N HIS A 82 6.48 -5.79 15.27
CA HIS A 82 5.84 -4.78 16.10
C HIS A 82 4.37 -4.59 15.74
N TYR A 83 4.02 -4.59 14.47
CA TYR A 83 2.62 -4.51 14.02
C TYR A 83 1.81 -5.73 14.48
N ALA A 84 2.39 -6.92 14.47
CA ALA A 84 1.78 -8.13 15.00
C ALA A 84 1.63 -8.12 16.54
N GLY A 85 2.52 -7.40 17.25
CA GLY A 85 2.65 -7.44 18.70
C GLY A 85 3.55 -8.56 19.19
N GLY A 86 4.55 -8.94 18.39
CA GLY A 86 5.62 -9.89 18.68
C GLY A 86 5.76 -11.02 17.66
N PRO A 87 6.92 -11.71 17.64
CA PRO A 87 7.25 -12.71 16.62
C PRO A 87 6.33 -13.93 16.62
N GLU A 88 5.85 -14.37 17.78
CA GLU A 88 4.91 -15.51 17.87
C GLU A 88 3.54 -15.15 17.22
N ARG A 89 3.07 -13.92 17.44
CA ARG A 89 1.84 -13.45 16.82
C ARG A 89 2.00 -13.20 15.33
N LEU A 90 3.16 -12.73 14.88
CA LEU A 90 3.47 -12.60 13.47
C LEU A 90 3.26 -13.91 12.73
N ALA A 91 3.81 -15.02 13.25
CA ALA A 91 3.66 -16.34 12.64
C ALA A 91 2.20 -16.77 12.47
N ALA A 92 1.33 -16.41 13.41
CA ALA A 92 -0.10 -16.71 13.36
C ALA A 92 -0.90 -15.82 12.38
N LEU A 93 -0.37 -14.65 12.00
CA LEU A 93 -1.05 -13.65 11.19
C LEU A 93 -0.61 -13.64 9.71
N LEU A 94 0.37 -14.45 9.33
CA LEU A 94 0.95 -14.45 7.98
C LEU A 94 -0.07 -14.72 6.86
N ASP A 95 -1.15 -15.42 7.16
CA ASP A 95 -2.23 -15.74 6.20
C ASP A 95 -3.52 -14.95 6.47
N ASP A 96 -3.51 -14.01 7.41
CA ASP A 96 -4.66 -13.13 7.65
C ASP A 96 -4.67 -11.99 6.62
N PRO A 97 -5.68 -11.91 5.73
CA PRO A 97 -5.74 -10.84 4.72
C PRO A 97 -5.96 -9.44 5.31
N ASN A 98 -6.35 -9.32 6.58
CA ASN A 98 -6.39 -8.04 7.29
C ASN A 98 -5.00 -7.60 7.82
N PHE A 99 -4.01 -8.48 7.75
CA PHE A 99 -2.65 -8.20 8.18
C PHE A 99 -1.68 -8.20 7.01
N SER A 100 -1.72 -9.26 6.18
CA SER A 100 -0.86 -9.48 5.02
C SER A 100 -1.74 -9.74 3.78
N PRO A 101 -2.20 -8.69 3.09
CA PRO A 101 -3.27 -8.79 2.08
C PRO A 101 -2.83 -9.35 0.72
N VAL A 102 -1.66 -9.97 0.60
CA VAL A 102 -1.11 -10.49 -0.67
C VAL A 102 -1.98 -11.53 -1.38
N ALA A 103 -2.82 -12.26 -0.64
CA ALA A 103 -3.70 -13.30 -1.19
C ALA A 103 -5.19 -12.95 -0.97
N ALA A 104 -5.52 -11.68 -0.79
CA ALA A 104 -6.89 -11.25 -0.62
C ALA A 104 -7.67 -11.37 -1.94
N ASP A 105 -8.99 -11.45 -1.85
CA ASP A 105 -9.86 -11.28 -3.01
C ASP A 105 -9.97 -9.79 -3.36
N PHE A 106 -9.39 -9.37 -4.47
CA PHE A 106 -9.37 -7.98 -4.94
C PHE A 106 -10.58 -7.58 -5.79
N ALA A 107 -11.46 -8.52 -6.15
CA ALA A 107 -12.61 -8.22 -7.00
C ALA A 107 -13.50 -7.13 -6.39
N GLY A 108 -13.93 -6.17 -7.22
CA GLY A 108 -14.81 -5.09 -6.80
C GLY A 108 -14.16 -3.96 -5.98
N LEU A 109 -12.82 -3.92 -5.92
CA LEU A 109 -12.13 -2.71 -5.45
C LEU A 109 -12.31 -1.54 -6.42
N PRO A 110 -12.26 -0.28 -5.94
CA PRO A 110 -12.27 0.89 -6.80
C PRO A 110 -11.01 0.93 -7.68
N PRO A 111 -10.92 1.85 -8.66
CA PRO A 111 -9.66 2.10 -9.38
C PRO A 111 -8.49 2.31 -8.42
N VAL A 112 -7.34 1.70 -8.74
CA VAL A 112 -6.14 1.73 -7.88
C VAL A 112 -4.94 2.29 -8.64
N LEU A 113 -4.23 3.23 -8.04
CA LEU A 113 -2.91 3.65 -8.46
C LEU A 113 -1.87 2.98 -7.54
N VAL A 114 -0.89 2.28 -8.14
CA VAL A 114 0.26 1.69 -7.44
C VAL A 114 1.53 2.36 -7.93
N ALA A 115 2.29 2.98 -7.05
CA ALA A 115 3.62 3.53 -7.36
C ALA A 115 4.69 2.74 -6.61
N THR A 116 5.79 2.35 -7.29
CA THR A 116 6.93 1.66 -6.68
C THR A 116 8.22 2.44 -6.93
N ALA A 117 9.22 2.22 -6.09
CA ALA A 117 10.57 2.75 -6.27
C ALA A 117 11.50 1.65 -6.79
N GLU A 118 12.47 2.00 -7.66
CA GLU A 118 13.38 1.01 -8.24
C GLU A 118 14.28 0.36 -7.18
N HIS A 119 14.81 1.17 -6.27
CA HIS A 119 15.71 0.74 -5.21
C HIS A 119 14.94 0.58 -3.89
N ASP A 120 14.00 -0.36 -3.87
CA ASP A 120 13.13 -0.63 -2.72
C ASP A 120 12.92 -2.13 -2.55
N ILE A 121 13.09 -2.63 -1.36
CA ILE A 121 12.81 -4.04 -1.03
C ILE A 121 11.33 -4.41 -1.24
N LEU A 122 10.40 -3.44 -1.21
CA LEU A 122 8.97 -3.63 -1.44
C LEU A 122 8.57 -3.55 -2.92
N ARG A 123 9.53 -3.26 -3.83
CA ARG A 123 9.28 -3.07 -5.26
C ARG A 123 8.48 -4.23 -5.86
N ASP A 124 8.98 -5.44 -5.71
CA ASP A 124 8.43 -6.60 -6.40
C ASP A 124 7.05 -6.99 -5.85
N GLU A 125 6.81 -6.87 -4.55
CA GLU A 125 5.49 -7.15 -3.99
C GLU A 125 4.45 -6.10 -4.41
N GLY A 126 4.85 -4.83 -4.54
CA GLY A 126 3.99 -3.76 -5.05
C GLY A 126 3.61 -3.96 -6.52
N GLU A 127 4.56 -4.40 -7.35
CA GLU A 127 4.30 -4.70 -8.76
C GLU A 127 3.48 -5.98 -8.95
N GLN A 128 3.70 -7.00 -8.12
CA GLN A 128 2.86 -8.19 -8.10
C GLN A 128 1.42 -7.84 -7.70
N LEU A 129 1.25 -6.99 -6.68
CA LEU A 129 -0.07 -6.49 -6.31
C LEU A 129 -0.79 -5.83 -7.49
N ALA A 130 -0.10 -4.98 -8.26
CA ALA A 130 -0.70 -4.32 -9.42
C ALA A 130 -1.19 -5.34 -10.48
N GLN A 131 -0.43 -6.42 -10.70
CA GLN A 131 -0.82 -7.51 -11.60
C GLN A 131 -2.02 -8.29 -11.07
N ASP A 132 -2.02 -8.61 -9.77
CA ASP A 132 -3.10 -9.36 -9.13
C ASP A 132 -4.42 -8.56 -9.10
N LEU A 133 -4.34 -7.26 -8.86
CA LEU A 133 -5.47 -6.33 -8.97
C LEU A 133 -6.04 -6.32 -10.40
N ALA A 134 -5.18 -6.18 -11.40
CA ALA A 134 -5.61 -6.20 -12.81
C ALA A 134 -6.23 -7.55 -13.21
N ALA A 135 -5.67 -8.66 -12.75
CA ALA A 135 -6.20 -10.01 -12.97
C ALA A 135 -7.58 -10.19 -12.30
N ALA A 136 -7.85 -9.51 -11.19
CA ALA A 136 -9.15 -9.47 -10.52
C ALA A 136 -10.16 -8.52 -11.19
N GLY A 137 -9.80 -7.86 -12.30
CA GLY A 137 -10.67 -6.95 -13.05
C GLY A 137 -10.73 -5.53 -12.47
N VAL A 138 -9.82 -5.16 -11.57
CA VAL A 138 -9.70 -3.80 -11.05
C VAL A 138 -9.01 -2.91 -12.08
N SER A 139 -9.48 -1.66 -12.25
CA SER A 139 -8.77 -0.66 -13.06
C SER A 139 -7.50 -0.23 -12.33
N VAL A 140 -6.32 -0.45 -12.94
CA VAL A 140 -5.02 -0.20 -12.29
C VAL A 140 -4.15 0.72 -13.14
N VAL A 141 -3.56 1.71 -12.47
CA VAL A 141 -2.42 2.46 -12.98
C VAL A 141 -1.20 2.07 -12.14
N ALA A 142 -0.16 1.53 -12.76
CA ALA A 142 1.06 1.12 -12.05
C ALA A 142 2.29 1.83 -12.65
N THR A 143 3.16 2.39 -11.81
CA THR A 143 4.36 3.11 -12.23
C THR A 143 5.53 2.79 -11.32
N ARG A 144 6.66 2.33 -11.92
CA ARG A 144 7.96 2.26 -11.23
C ARG A 144 8.72 3.58 -11.43
N TYR A 145 9.18 4.18 -10.36
CA TYR A 145 10.02 5.37 -10.37
C TYR A 145 11.50 4.96 -10.36
N LEU A 146 12.14 5.09 -11.53
CA LEU A 146 13.55 4.71 -11.72
C LEU A 146 14.50 5.64 -10.94
N GLY A 147 15.54 5.06 -10.35
CA GLY A 147 16.52 5.76 -9.53
C GLY A 147 16.01 6.13 -8.12
N MET A 148 14.76 5.84 -7.79
CA MET A 148 14.19 6.21 -6.50
C MET A 148 14.34 5.10 -5.46
N ILE A 149 14.44 5.54 -4.20
CA ILE A 149 14.52 4.70 -3.01
C ILE A 149 13.18 4.67 -2.27
N HIS A 150 13.04 3.74 -1.31
CA HIS A 150 11.90 3.75 -0.38
C HIS A 150 11.75 5.10 0.32
N GLY A 151 10.53 5.61 0.40
CA GLY A 151 10.23 6.88 1.08
C GLY A 151 10.46 8.14 0.24
N PHE A 152 10.88 8.05 -1.05
CA PHE A 152 11.18 9.23 -1.88
C PHE A 152 10.01 10.22 -1.98
N TRP A 153 8.78 9.74 -1.94
CA TRP A 153 7.55 10.54 -1.95
C TRP A 153 7.52 11.67 -0.91
N ARG A 154 8.17 11.47 0.23
CA ARG A 154 8.18 12.42 1.36
C ARG A 154 9.12 13.60 1.15
N PHE A 155 9.93 13.58 0.10
CA PHE A 155 11.00 14.54 -0.13
C PHE A 155 10.79 15.31 -1.45
N VAL A 156 9.65 16.01 -1.56
CA VAL A 156 9.26 16.77 -2.76
C VAL A 156 10.26 17.86 -3.13
N ASP A 157 10.97 18.42 -2.15
CA ASP A 157 12.02 19.44 -2.38
C ASP A 157 13.38 18.85 -2.76
N GLN A 158 13.53 17.52 -2.77
CA GLN A 158 14.82 16.84 -3.01
C GLN A 158 14.79 15.94 -4.24
N PHE A 159 13.63 15.38 -4.58
CA PHE A 159 13.48 14.48 -5.71
C PHE A 159 12.39 15.01 -6.67
N ASP A 160 12.79 15.36 -7.89
CA ASP A 160 11.85 15.74 -8.96
C ASP A 160 10.79 14.65 -9.19
N ALA A 161 11.18 13.39 -8.99
CA ALA A 161 10.26 12.25 -9.09
C ALA A 161 9.10 12.28 -8.07
N ALA A 162 9.30 12.90 -6.90
CA ALA A 162 8.25 13.06 -5.90
C ALA A 162 7.20 14.07 -6.37
N GLU A 163 7.61 15.16 -7.01
CA GLU A 163 6.70 16.13 -7.63
C GLU A 163 5.92 15.51 -8.81
N VAL A 164 6.61 14.72 -9.64
CA VAL A 164 5.98 13.98 -10.75
C VAL A 164 4.91 13.01 -10.22
N LEU A 165 5.21 12.26 -9.15
CA LEU A 165 4.24 11.37 -8.51
C LEU A 165 3.06 12.14 -7.92
N LEU A 166 3.29 13.29 -7.31
CA LEU A 166 2.21 14.16 -6.82
C LEU A 166 1.27 14.60 -7.97
N GLY A 167 1.83 14.97 -9.11
CA GLY A 167 1.08 15.27 -10.33
C GLY A 167 0.26 14.08 -10.82
N GLN A 168 0.86 12.88 -10.83
CA GLN A 168 0.18 11.65 -11.24
C GLN A 168 -0.98 11.30 -10.30
N VAL A 169 -0.78 11.35 -8.99
CA VAL A 169 -1.83 11.12 -7.98
C VAL A 169 -2.97 12.13 -8.16
N THR A 170 -2.62 13.41 -8.33
CA THR A 170 -3.61 14.48 -8.53
C THR A 170 -4.43 14.28 -9.81
N GLY A 171 -3.79 13.86 -10.89
CA GLY A 171 -4.46 13.52 -12.16
C GLY A 171 -5.41 12.35 -11.99
N PHE A 172 -4.91 11.25 -11.42
CA PHE A 172 -5.68 10.02 -11.17
C PHE A 172 -6.94 10.24 -10.31
N LEU A 173 -6.85 11.11 -9.30
CA LEU A 173 -7.99 11.39 -8.41
C LEU A 173 -9.04 12.37 -9.01
N ARG A 174 -8.80 12.93 -10.21
CA ARG A 174 -9.74 13.80 -10.91
C ARG A 174 -10.55 13.10 -11.99
N GLU A 175 -10.15 11.89 -12.37
CA GLU A 175 -10.85 11.04 -13.32
C GLU A 175 -12.07 10.35 -12.69
#